data_c2e46c68623d4fe73e43073d702eb2d0
#
_entry.id   c2e46c68623d4fe73e43073d702eb2d0
#
_cell.length_a   1.000
_cell.length_b   1.000
_cell.length_c   1.000
_cell.angle_alpha   90.00
_cell.angle_beta   90.00
_cell.angle_gamma   90.00
#
_symmetry.space_group_name_H-M   'P 1'
#
loop_
_entity.id
_entity.type
_entity.pdbx_description
1 polymer ?
#
loop_
_entity_poly.entity_id
_entity_poly.type
_entity_poly.pdbx_seq_one_letter_code
_entity_poly.pdbx_strand_id
1 'polypeptide(L)'
;MPIQGGLAALLIIFIADAYLIYRIRVSWADKGFNVGQEGTDRFTTAEEIQEQYTEIAPLETPYHGNPGVLVSRIGNQFYIDQMVVNNLILGITRSGKGETMVKTSLEIYSRAENRPSLIINDPKIELYKSFGKLLEEERGYKVYLLNASNPLLSAGFNIVDLAIQYYRKKDYDTAEQVLNALAHSLFQVDDATGDMMFFTSSASDLFCAMALASMQDAFAADEEENRIRYNQWRRLDEEERKKHPFHYRNDNEKTIHVYSMIVNFQQLVLRPINRNGSRTLLDIYFENRPETDRARLKYLNTEVAPGKTKSGIFSEMIRHLSKFTLRNVGKMIAESTIDFRESDLEKNHSLYL
;
A
#
# COMPACT_ATOMS: atom_id res chain seq x y z
N MET A 1 61.76 -67.18 -6.15
CA MET A 1 61.15 -66.59 -4.92
C MET A 1 60.42 -65.27 -5.07
N PRO A 2 59.95 -64.84 -6.24
CA PRO A 2 59.13 -63.61 -6.29
C PRO A 2 57.60 -63.84 -6.19
N ILE A 3 57.13 -65.07 -6.39
CA ILE A 3 55.67 -65.35 -6.46
C ILE A 3 54.99 -65.29 -5.07
N GLN A 4 55.67 -65.69 -4.04
CA GLN A 4 55.11 -65.67 -2.66
C GLN A 4 54.96 -64.30 -2.08
N GLY A 5 55.82 -63.33 -2.48
CA GLY A 5 55.64 -61.92 -2.06
C GLY A 5 54.46 -61.23 -2.72
N GLY A 6 54.19 -61.59 -3.98
CA GLY A 6 53.05 -61.04 -4.74
C GLY A 6 51.69 -61.54 -4.18
N LEU A 7 51.60 -62.81 -3.82
CA LEU A 7 50.38 -63.38 -3.19
C LEU A 7 50.08 -62.76 -1.81
N ALA A 8 51.11 -62.51 -1.01
CA ALA A 8 50.94 -61.87 0.31
C ALA A 8 50.50 -60.42 0.14
N ALA A 9 51.03 -59.68 -0.85
CA ALA A 9 50.61 -58.31 -1.14
C ALA A 9 49.13 -58.22 -1.59
N LEU A 10 48.72 -59.15 -2.48
CA LEU A 10 47.33 -59.24 -2.92
C LEU A 10 46.37 -59.57 -1.79
N LEU A 11 46.78 -60.43 -0.89
CA LEU A 11 45.95 -60.78 0.32
C LEU A 11 45.79 -59.58 1.25
N ILE A 12 46.83 -58.79 1.46
CA ILE A 12 46.79 -57.57 2.26
C ILE A 12 45.84 -56.52 1.64
N ILE A 13 45.95 -56.35 0.31
CA ILE A 13 45.06 -55.42 -0.41
C ILE A 13 43.60 -55.88 -0.28
N PHE A 14 43.33 -57.17 -0.49
CA PHE A 14 41.99 -57.71 -0.35
C PHE A 14 41.39 -57.55 1.06
N ILE A 15 42.19 -57.76 2.11
CA ILE A 15 41.78 -57.55 3.49
C ILE A 15 41.54 -56.07 3.76
N ALA A 16 42.37 -55.18 3.23
CA ALA A 16 42.18 -53.72 3.37
C ALA A 16 40.92 -53.26 2.63
N ASP A 17 40.65 -53.72 1.41
CA ASP A 17 39.42 -53.41 0.67
C ASP A 17 38.16 -53.97 1.39
N ALA A 18 38.21 -55.20 1.87
CA ALA A 18 37.13 -55.82 2.62
C ALA A 18 36.84 -55.04 3.90
N TYR A 19 37.89 -54.58 4.63
CA TYR A 19 37.75 -53.73 5.81
C TYR A 19 37.17 -52.35 5.46
N LEU A 20 37.63 -51.76 4.35
CA LEU A 20 37.12 -50.47 3.88
C LEU A 20 35.63 -50.55 3.52
N ILE A 21 35.24 -51.59 2.75
CA ILE A 21 33.84 -51.85 2.41
C ILE A 21 32.99 -52.08 3.65
N TYR A 22 33.51 -52.85 4.64
CA TYR A 22 32.83 -53.05 5.91
C TYR A 22 32.64 -51.72 6.65
N ARG A 23 33.66 -50.89 6.76
CA ARG A 23 33.59 -49.56 7.39
C ARG A 23 32.59 -48.64 6.70
N ILE A 24 32.59 -48.60 5.37
CA ILE A 24 31.61 -47.82 4.60
C ILE A 24 30.21 -48.32 4.86
N ARG A 25 29.99 -49.67 4.79
CA ARG A 25 28.66 -50.24 5.02
C ARG A 25 28.15 -49.99 6.46
N VAL A 26 29.00 -50.11 7.45
CA VAL A 26 28.64 -49.83 8.85
C VAL A 26 28.35 -48.33 9.03
N SER A 27 29.16 -47.48 8.43
CA SER A 27 28.94 -46.04 8.49
C SER A 27 27.64 -45.61 7.78
N TRP A 28 27.26 -46.28 6.68
CA TRP A 28 26.02 -46.01 5.96
C TRP A 28 24.79 -46.71 6.57
N ALA A 29 25.03 -47.80 7.32
CA ALA A 29 23.96 -48.52 8.03
C ALA A 29 23.67 -47.94 9.43
N ASP A 30 24.49 -47.00 9.88
CA ASP A 30 24.24 -46.34 11.16
C ASP A 30 22.94 -45.53 11.08
N LYS A 31 21.89 -46.01 11.79
CA LYS A 31 20.61 -45.35 11.84
C LYS A 31 20.68 -43.89 12.33
N GLY A 32 21.79 -43.53 13.02
CA GLY A 32 22.07 -42.16 13.43
C GLY A 32 22.53 -41.24 12.31
N PHE A 33 22.99 -41.77 11.15
CA PHE A 33 23.50 -40.95 10.05
C PHE A 33 22.40 -40.20 9.29
N ASN A 34 21.18 -40.73 9.30
CA ASN A 34 20.02 -40.13 8.64
C ASN A 34 19.04 -39.44 9.62
N VAL A 35 19.37 -39.41 10.89
CA VAL A 35 18.52 -38.76 11.91
C VAL A 35 19.05 -37.36 12.16
N GLY A 36 18.33 -36.35 11.67
CA GLY A 36 18.61 -34.96 11.96
C GLY A 36 19.59 -34.25 11.01
N GLN A 37 20.01 -34.86 9.88
CA GLN A 37 20.85 -34.15 8.86
C GLN A 37 20.11 -33.04 8.14
N GLU A 38 18.79 -33.16 7.98
CA GLU A 38 17.92 -32.12 7.38
C GLU A 38 17.11 -31.35 8.44
N GLY A 39 17.43 -31.55 9.71
CA GLY A 39 16.69 -31.01 10.86
C GLY A 39 15.92 -32.10 11.61
N THR A 40 15.54 -31.79 12.83
CA THR A 40 14.73 -32.66 13.71
C THR A 40 13.28 -32.18 13.73
N ASP A 41 12.80 -31.64 12.62
CA ASP A 41 11.46 -31.08 12.54
C ASP A 41 10.39 -32.15 12.82
N ARG A 42 9.51 -31.84 13.73
CA ARG A 42 8.34 -32.63 14.08
C ARG A 42 7.14 -31.73 14.32
N PHE A 43 5.99 -32.30 14.28
CA PHE A 43 4.81 -31.58 14.74
C PHE A 43 4.89 -31.24 16.21
N THR A 44 4.57 -30.03 16.57
CA THR A 44 4.46 -29.54 17.93
C THR A 44 3.38 -30.33 18.69
N THR A 45 3.65 -30.73 19.93
CA THR A 45 2.64 -31.43 20.76
C THR A 45 1.60 -30.46 21.30
N ALA A 46 0.50 -30.97 21.81
CA ALA A 46 -0.56 -30.14 22.38
C ALA A 46 -0.04 -29.40 23.64
N GLU A 47 0.78 -30.06 24.44
CA GLU A 47 1.37 -29.49 25.64
C GLU A 47 2.30 -28.33 25.31
N GLU A 48 3.15 -28.47 24.28
CA GLU A 48 4.05 -27.41 23.83
C GLU A 48 3.26 -26.20 23.27
N ILE A 49 2.15 -26.45 22.58
CA ILE A 49 1.27 -25.37 22.12
C ILE A 49 0.65 -24.61 23.30
N GLN A 50 0.22 -25.33 24.33
CA GLN A 50 -0.36 -24.74 25.53
C GLN A 50 0.66 -23.95 26.37
N GLU A 51 1.92 -24.34 26.37
CA GLU A 51 2.99 -23.62 27.06
C GLU A 51 3.46 -22.39 26.32
N GLN A 52 3.48 -22.42 24.97
CA GLN A 52 4.08 -21.38 24.13
C GLN A 52 3.12 -20.30 23.70
N TYR A 53 1.84 -20.64 23.47
CA TYR A 53 0.88 -19.74 22.86
C TYR A 53 -0.24 -19.33 23.81
N THR A 54 -0.78 -18.15 23.59
CA THR A 54 -1.86 -17.63 24.44
C THR A 54 -3.17 -18.34 24.15
N GLU A 55 -3.76 -18.94 25.17
CA GLU A 55 -5.12 -19.48 25.10
C GLU A 55 -6.14 -18.34 25.12
N ILE A 56 -7.12 -18.40 24.24
CA ILE A 56 -8.23 -17.45 24.19
C ILE A 56 -9.57 -18.16 24.27
N ALA A 57 -10.58 -17.41 24.70
CA ALA A 57 -11.95 -17.88 24.79
C ALA A 57 -12.47 -18.44 23.46
N PRO A 58 -13.46 -19.37 23.52
CA PRO A 58 -14.15 -19.85 22.33
C PRO A 58 -14.69 -18.72 21.44
N LEU A 59 -14.98 -19.04 20.18
CA LEU A 59 -15.56 -18.08 19.23
C LEU A 59 -16.77 -17.34 19.83
N GLU A 60 -16.99 -16.10 19.39
CA GLU A 60 -18.06 -15.20 19.82
C GLU A 60 -17.87 -14.55 21.21
N THR A 61 -16.96 -15.04 22.04
CA THR A 61 -16.70 -14.45 23.37
C THR A 61 -15.53 -13.46 23.31
N PRO A 62 -15.67 -12.20 23.73
CA PRO A 62 -14.55 -11.27 23.88
C PRO A 62 -13.48 -11.83 24.81
N TYR A 63 -12.22 -11.49 24.56
CA TYR A 63 -11.09 -11.90 25.39
C TYR A 63 -10.16 -10.73 25.69
N HIS A 64 -9.44 -10.80 26.81
CA HIS A 64 -8.53 -9.75 27.25
C HIS A 64 -7.21 -9.78 26.50
N GLY A 65 -6.63 -8.60 26.29
CA GLY A 65 -5.29 -8.42 25.73
C GLY A 65 -5.29 -8.18 24.24
N ASN A 66 -4.12 -8.48 23.62
CA ASN A 66 -3.84 -8.20 22.22
C ASN A 66 -4.38 -9.30 21.29
N PRO A 67 -4.68 -8.96 20.03
CA PRO A 67 -4.99 -9.96 19.02
C PRO A 67 -3.74 -10.78 18.64
N GLY A 68 -3.96 -11.92 18.01
CA GLY A 68 -2.89 -12.76 17.51
C GLY A 68 -3.34 -13.66 16.38
N VAL A 69 -2.37 -14.24 15.68
CA VAL A 69 -2.62 -15.19 14.60
C VAL A 69 -3.00 -16.55 15.15
N LEU A 70 -4.02 -17.19 14.61
CA LEU A 70 -4.40 -18.54 15.00
C LEU A 70 -3.28 -19.53 14.70
N VAL A 71 -2.81 -20.20 15.73
CA VAL A 71 -1.81 -21.28 15.64
C VAL A 71 -2.49 -22.64 15.64
N SER A 72 -3.39 -22.88 16.61
CA SER A 72 -4.04 -24.17 16.78
C SER A 72 -5.38 -24.05 17.49
N ARG A 73 -6.19 -25.09 17.31
CA ARG A 73 -7.41 -25.34 18.10
C ARG A 73 -7.30 -26.71 18.76
N ILE A 74 -7.36 -26.75 20.09
CA ILE A 74 -7.34 -27.97 20.87
C ILE A 74 -8.68 -28.08 21.59
N GLY A 75 -9.48 -29.08 21.21
CA GLY A 75 -10.86 -29.16 21.70
C GLY A 75 -11.70 -27.92 21.32
N ASN A 76 -12.11 -27.16 22.32
CA ASN A 76 -12.88 -25.93 22.13
C ASN A 76 -12.06 -24.65 22.41
N GLN A 77 -10.77 -24.79 22.71
CA GLN A 77 -9.85 -23.71 23.01
C GLN A 77 -9.06 -23.30 21.76
N PHE A 78 -8.82 -21.99 21.59
CA PHE A 78 -7.99 -21.44 20.53
C PHE A 78 -6.67 -20.94 21.11
N TYR A 79 -5.58 -21.19 20.39
CA TYR A 79 -4.23 -20.77 20.76
C TYR A 79 -3.70 -19.82 19.70
N ILE A 80 -3.29 -18.62 20.11
CA ILE A 80 -2.87 -17.55 19.21
C ILE A 80 -1.42 -17.13 19.48
N ASP A 81 -0.73 -16.77 18.40
CA ASP A 81 0.57 -16.09 18.45
C ASP A 81 0.34 -14.57 18.45
N GLN A 82 0.74 -13.91 19.54
CA GLN A 82 0.61 -12.46 19.71
C GLN A 82 1.89 -11.70 19.32
N MET A 83 2.89 -12.37 18.76
CA MET A 83 4.11 -11.71 18.29
C MET A 83 3.80 -10.80 17.10
N VAL A 84 4.49 -9.65 17.04
CA VAL A 84 4.39 -8.70 15.92
C VAL A 84 5.28 -9.20 14.78
N VAL A 85 4.76 -10.12 13.98
CA VAL A 85 5.47 -10.75 12.86
C VAL A 85 4.59 -10.80 11.61
N ASN A 86 5.24 -10.88 10.44
CA ASN A 86 4.55 -11.13 9.19
C ASN A 86 4.26 -12.62 9.03
N ASN A 87 3.03 -12.97 8.69
CA ASN A 87 2.60 -14.34 8.50
C ASN A 87 2.33 -14.65 7.03
N LEU A 88 2.88 -15.73 6.51
CA LEU A 88 2.64 -16.23 5.17
C LEU A 88 1.86 -17.55 5.23
N ILE A 89 0.63 -17.54 4.70
CA ILE A 89 -0.25 -18.70 4.68
C ILE A 89 -0.30 -19.27 3.26
N LEU A 90 0.34 -20.41 3.05
CA LEU A 90 0.39 -21.10 1.77
C LEU A 90 -0.67 -22.21 1.69
N GLY A 91 -1.26 -22.34 0.52
CA GLY A 91 -2.21 -23.42 0.25
C GLY A 91 -2.76 -23.30 -1.18
N ILE A 92 -3.07 -24.42 -1.78
CA ILE A 92 -3.69 -24.50 -3.11
C ILE A 92 -5.12 -23.96 -3.09
N THR A 93 -5.68 -23.71 -4.26
CA THR A 93 -7.11 -23.32 -4.40
C THR A 93 -8.00 -24.38 -3.75
N ARG A 94 -9.02 -23.95 -3.02
CA ARG A 94 -9.97 -24.80 -2.26
C ARG A 94 -9.35 -25.59 -1.09
N SER A 95 -8.16 -25.22 -0.61
CA SER A 95 -7.56 -25.82 0.61
C SER A 95 -8.19 -25.35 1.93
N GLY A 96 -9.21 -24.50 1.86
CA GLY A 96 -9.87 -23.97 3.07
C GLY A 96 -9.20 -22.72 3.68
N LYS A 97 -8.13 -22.15 3.09
CA LYS A 97 -7.44 -20.97 3.64
C LYS A 97 -8.39 -19.85 4.08
N GLY A 98 -9.36 -19.53 3.22
CA GLY A 98 -10.33 -18.46 3.50
C GLY A 98 -11.16 -18.75 4.75
N GLU A 99 -11.66 -19.96 4.88
CA GLU A 99 -12.54 -20.36 5.98
C GLU A 99 -11.76 -20.57 7.29
N THR A 100 -10.66 -21.31 7.24
CA THR A 100 -9.95 -21.74 8.45
C THR A 100 -8.99 -20.68 8.98
N MET A 101 -8.39 -19.85 8.12
CA MET A 101 -7.41 -18.87 8.53
C MET A 101 -7.93 -17.44 8.44
N VAL A 102 -8.42 -17.00 7.25
CA VAL A 102 -8.75 -15.59 7.07
C VAL A 102 -9.98 -15.19 7.88
N LYS A 103 -11.08 -15.93 7.77
CA LYS A 103 -12.31 -15.63 8.52
C LYS A 103 -12.10 -15.79 10.03
N THR A 104 -11.39 -16.84 10.44
CA THR A 104 -11.07 -17.07 11.85
C THR A 104 -10.15 -15.98 12.40
N SER A 105 -9.17 -15.49 11.62
CA SER A 105 -8.33 -14.36 12.04
C SER A 105 -9.15 -13.07 12.21
N LEU A 106 -10.08 -12.77 11.29
CA LEU A 106 -10.96 -11.62 11.44
C LEU A 106 -11.82 -11.71 12.70
N GLU A 107 -12.35 -12.90 12.98
CA GLU A 107 -13.12 -13.16 14.19
C GLU A 107 -12.25 -12.96 15.45
N ILE A 108 -11.05 -13.51 15.49
CA ILE A 108 -10.11 -13.39 16.61
C ILE A 108 -9.72 -11.91 16.81
N TYR A 109 -9.30 -11.19 15.75
CA TYR A 109 -8.86 -9.82 15.86
C TYR A 109 -9.98 -8.88 16.33
N SER A 110 -11.20 -9.10 15.85
CA SER A 110 -12.33 -8.23 16.19
C SER A 110 -12.87 -8.40 17.61
N ARG A 111 -12.54 -9.52 18.28
CA ARG A 111 -12.96 -9.84 19.66
C ARG A 111 -11.95 -9.44 20.72
N ALA A 112 -10.72 -9.15 20.36
CA ALA A 112 -9.68 -8.75 21.29
C ALA A 112 -10.09 -7.45 22.01
N GLU A 113 -9.66 -7.30 23.26
CA GLU A 113 -9.81 -6.05 23.99
C GLU A 113 -9.08 -4.90 23.28
N ASN A 114 -7.83 -5.13 22.90
CA ASN A 114 -7.01 -4.20 22.13
C ASN A 114 -7.17 -4.47 20.63
N ARG A 115 -8.30 -4.10 20.07
CA ARG A 115 -8.64 -4.36 18.67
C ARG A 115 -7.74 -3.56 17.73
N PRO A 116 -7.16 -4.18 16.70
CA PRO A 116 -6.36 -3.49 15.70
C PRO A 116 -7.27 -2.85 14.64
N SER A 117 -6.80 -1.81 13.97
CA SER A 117 -7.36 -1.41 12.67
C SER A 117 -7.02 -2.46 11.61
N LEU A 118 -7.95 -2.72 10.70
CA LEU A 118 -7.87 -3.80 9.71
C LEU A 118 -7.87 -3.22 8.29
N ILE A 119 -6.93 -3.64 7.47
CA ILE A 119 -6.94 -3.41 6.01
C ILE A 119 -7.06 -4.77 5.33
N ILE A 120 -8.15 -4.97 4.60
CA ILE A 120 -8.54 -6.29 4.08
C ILE A 120 -8.63 -6.22 2.57
N ASN A 121 -7.76 -6.94 1.86
CA ASN A 121 -7.90 -7.11 0.42
C ASN A 121 -8.92 -8.23 0.13
N ASP A 122 -10.11 -7.83 -0.36
CA ASP A 122 -11.26 -8.72 -0.61
C ASP A 122 -11.78 -8.59 -2.06
N PRO A 123 -11.04 -9.09 -3.07
CA PRO A 123 -11.40 -8.92 -4.48
C PRO A 123 -12.78 -9.45 -4.88
N LYS A 124 -13.37 -10.34 -4.07
CA LYS A 124 -14.67 -10.96 -4.31
C LYS A 124 -15.79 -10.39 -3.45
N ILE A 125 -15.46 -9.51 -2.53
CA ILE A 125 -16.40 -8.91 -1.57
C ILE A 125 -17.08 -10.00 -0.68
N GLU A 126 -16.44 -11.16 -0.51
CA GLU A 126 -16.95 -12.26 0.30
C GLU A 126 -16.78 -11.99 1.80
N LEU A 127 -15.64 -11.42 2.18
CA LEU A 127 -15.34 -11.07 3.57
C LEU A 127 -16.19 -9.89 4.04
N TYR A 128 -16.31 -8.84 3.22
CA TYR A 128 -17.19 -7.71 3.54
C TYR A 128 -18.64 -8.14 3.73
N LYS A 129 -19.17 -9.00 2.84
CA LYS A 129 -20.53 -9.53 2.99
C LYS A 129 -20.73 -10.38 4.24
N SER A 130 -19.69 -11.11 4.67
CA SER A 130 -19.77 -11.99 5.84
C SER A 130 -19.52 -11.27 7.16
N PHE A 131 -18.62 -10.29 7.17
CA PHE A 131 -18.11 -9.67 8.40
C PHE A 131 -18.41 -8.17 8.52
N GLY A 132 -18.69 -7.45 7.43
CA GLY A 132 -18.87 -6.00 7.47
C GLY A 132 -19.89 -5.56 8.49
N LYS A 133 -21.08 -6.17 8.48
CA LYS A 133 -22.16 -5.88 9.43
C LYS A 133 -21.80 -6.27 10.87
N LEU A 134 -21.19 -7.43 11.08
CA LEU A 134 -20.72 -7.90 12.38
C LEU A 134 -19.71 -6.92 12.98
N LEU A 135 -18.73 -6.50 12.18
CA LEU A 135 -17.68 -5.57 12.61
C LEU A 135 -18.28 -4.20 12.97
N GLU A 136 -19.23 -3.70 12.21
CA GLU A 136 -19.84 -2.39 12.43
C GLU A 136 -20.82 -2.41 13.63
N GLU A 137 -21.81 -3.31 13.62
CA GLU A 137 -22.91 -3.31 14.57
C GLU A 137 -22.56 -3.95 15.93
N GLU A 138 -21.73 -5.02 15.91
CA GLU A 138 -21.46 -5.80 17.13
C GLU A 138 -20.06 -5.54 17.71
N ARG A 139 -19.08 -5.21 16.86
CA ARG A 139 -17.69 -5.01 17.28
C ARG A 139 -17.28 -3.55 17.36
N GLY A 140 -18.12 -2.61 16.88
CA GLY A 140 -17.87 -1.17 16.97
C GLY A 140 -16.77 -0.64 16.05
N TYR A 141 -16.48 -1.35 14.96
CA TYR A 141 -15.60 -0.85 13.92
C TYR A 141 -16.30 0.17 13.05
N LYS A 142 -15.57 1.15 12.56
CA LYS A 142 -16.01 2.00 11.45
C LYS A 142 -15.58 1.32 10.14
N VAL A 143 -16.55 0.81 9.41
CA VAL A 143 -16.31 -0.03 8.23
C VAL A 143 -16.34 0.80 6.96
N TYR A 144 -15.32 0.71 6.13
CA TYR A 144 -15.24 1.33 4.81
C TYR A 144 -15.06 0.28 3.73
N LEU A 145 -15.75 0.46 2.62
CA LEU A 145 -15.60 -0.37 1.43
C LEU A 145 -15.04 0.48 0.29
N LEU A 146 -13.82 0.17 -0.18
CA LEU A 146 -13.28 0.69 -1.43
C LEU A 146 -13.55 -0.31 -2.56
N ASN A 147 -14.53 -0.01 -3.40
CA ASN A 147 -14.99 -0.91 -4.45
C ASN A 147 -14.71 -0.34 -5.84
N ALA A 148 -13.55 -0.69 -6.40
CA ALA A 148 -13.16 -0.26 -7.74
C ALA A 148 -14.03 -0.87 -8.86
N SER A 149 -14.64 -2.04 -8.62
CA SER A 149 -15.56 -2.68 -9.57
C SER A 149 -16.93 -2.00 -9.62
N ASN A 150 -17.38 -1.44 -8.50
CA ASN A 150 -18.60 -0.64 -8.42
C ASN A 150 -18.36 0.66 -7.63
N PRO A 151 -17.72 1.66 -8.26
CA PRO A 151 -17.33 2.90 -7.57
C PRO A 151 -18.50 3.71 -7.00
N LEU A 152 -19.73 3.47 -7.46
CA LEU A 152 -20.92 4.16 -6.93
C LEU A 152 -21.33 3.67 -5.54
N LEU A 153 -20.93 2.47 -5.17
CA LEU A 153 -21.16 1.88 -3.83
C LEU A 153 -19.89 1.93 -2.97
N SER A 154 -18.86 2.61 -3.45
CA SER A 154 -17.58 2.75 -2.77
C SER A 154 -17.58 3.94 -1.83
N ALA A 155 -16.85 3.84 -0.74
CA ALA A 155 -16.39 5.01 0.00
C ALA A 155 -15.51 5.88 -0.93
N GLY A 156 -15.56 7.20 -0.73
CA GLY A 156 -14.70 8.13 -1.45
C GLY A 156 -13.27 8.06 -0.90
N PHE A 157 -12.30 8.09 -1.80
CA PHE A 157 -10.88 8.10 -1.44
C PHE A 157 -10.06 8.90 -2.44
N ASN A 158 -9.77 10.16 -2.09
CA ASN A 158 -8.86 10.99 -2.88
C ASN A 158 -7.42 10.57 -2.56
N ILE A 159 -6.77 9.90 -3.50
CA ILE A 159 -5.43 9.33 -3.31
C ILE A 159 -4.34 10.38 -3.06
N VAL A 160 -4.58 11.66 -3.36
CA VAL A 160 -3.65 12.77 -3.04
C VAL A 160 -4.00 13.50 -1.74
N ASP A 161 -5.07 13.10 -1.05
CA ASP A 161 -5.57 13.80 0.14
C ASP A 161 -4.53 13.87 1.26
N LEU A 162 -3.78 12.79 1.49
CA LEU A 162 -2.72 12.79 2.50
C LEU A 162 -1.66 13.87 2.23
N ALA A 163 -1.26 14.04 0.97
CA ALA A 163 -0.31 15.10 0.58
C ALA A 163 -0.92 16.50 0.77
N ILE A 164 -2.21 16.68 0.46
CA ILE A 164 -2.95 17.92 0.69
C ILE A 164 -2.97 18.26 2.18
N GLN A 165 -3.17 17.29 3.05
CA GLN A 165 -3.18 17.48 4.50
C GLN A 165 -1.84 17.99 5.03
N TYR A 166 -0.71 17.42 4.59
CA TYR A 166 0.63 17.90 4.94
C TYR A 166 0.89 19.29 4.35
N TYR A 167 0.49 19.52 3.11
CA TYR A 167 0.60 20.82 2.47
C TYR A 167 -0.13 21.93 3.25
N ARG A 168 -1.36 21.65 3.71
CA ARG A 168 -2.15 22.55 4.57
C ARG A 168 -1.44 22.89 5.89
N LYS A 169 -0.72 21.93 6.47
CA LYS A 169 0.11 22.13 7.66
C LYS A 169 1.41 22.89 7.38
N LYS A 170 1.66 23.28 6.13
CA LYS A 170 2.91 23.88 5.63
C LYS A 170 4.13 22.95 5.74
N ASP A 171 3.90 21.66 5.89
CA ASP A 171 4.94 20.62 5.81
C ASP A 171 5.07 20.18 4.35
N TYR A 172 5.72 21.05 3.57
CA TYR A 172 5.87 20.85 2.13
C TYR A 172 6.80 19.68 1.78
N ASP A 173 7.77 19.39 2.64
CA ASP A 173 8.73 18.31 2.43
C ASP A 173 8.03 16.95 2.55
N THR A 174 7.24 16.75 3.59
CA THR A 174 6.45 15.53 3.76
C THR A 174 5.36 15.39 2.68
N ALA A 175 4.70 16.50 2.30
CA ALA A 175 3.74 16.49 1.20
C ALA A 175 4.38 16.00 -0.11
N GLU A 176 5.58 16.48 -0.44
CA GLU A 176 6.33 16.04 -1.63
C GLU A 176 6.77 14.57 -1.53
N GLN A 177 7.22 14.11 -0.36
CA GLN A 177 7.58 12.69 -0.14
C GLN A 177 6.38 11.77 -0.35
N VAL A 178 5.21 12.13 0.16
CA VAL A 178 3.96 11.37 -0.04
C VAL A 178 3.59 11.32 -1.52
N LEU A 179 3.70 12.45 -2.24
CA LEU A 179 3.44 12.48 -3.68
C LEU A 179 4.43 11.62 -4.46
N ASN A 180 5.73 11.65 -4.12
CA ASN A 180 6.74 10.82 -4.77
C ASN A 180 6.46 9.33 -4.55
N ALA A 181 6.07 8.92 -3.32
CA ALA A 181 5.71 7.55 -3.02
C ALA A 181 4.46 7.10 -3.80
N LEU A 182 3.43 7.96 -3.87
CA LEU A 182 2.23 7.72 -4.67
C LEU A 182 2.57 7.60 -6.16
N ALA A 183 3.34 8.54 -6.70
CA ALA A 183 3.75 8.54 -8.10
C ALA A 183 4.56 7.29 -8.43
N HIS A 184 5.49 6.89 -7.57
CA HIS A 184 6.21 5.63 -7.74
C HIS A 184 5.25 4.45 -7.87
N SER A 185 4.25 4.33 -6.98
CA SER A 185 3.25 3.25 -7.04
C SER A 185 2.37 3.29 -8.29
N LEU A 186 2.09 4.48 -8.83
CA LEU A 186 1.24 4.64 -10.02
C LEU A 186 1.98 4.36 -11.33
N PHE A 187 3.28 4.68 -11.39
CA PHE A 187 4.08 4.65 -12.61
C PHE A 187 5.12 3.52 -12.64
N GLN A 188 5.31 2.79 -11.53
CA GLN A 188 6.21 1.64 -11.52
C GLN A 188 5.76 0.58 -12.53
N VAL A 189 6.72 0.07 -13.29
CA VAL A 189 6.57 -1.07 -14.18
C VAL A 189 7.64 -2.08 -13.81
N ASP A 190 7.22 -3.30 -13.47
CA ASP A 190 8.14 -4.38 -13.18
C ASP A 190 8.99 -4.67 -14.42
N ASP A 191 10.28 -4.92 -14.22
CA ASP A 191 11.24 -5.20 -15.28
C ASP A 191 11.46 -4.06 -16.31
N ALA A 192 11.05 -2.81 -15.99
CA ALA A 192 11.34 -1.67 -16.84
C ALA A 192 12.84 -1.44 -16.98
N THR A 193 13.36 -1.37 -18.21
CA THR A 193 14.77 -1.11 -18.53
C THR A 193 14.92 -0.05 -19.61
N GLY A 194 16.06 0.62 -19.64
CA GLY A 194 16.41 1.57 -20.69
C GLY A 194 15.38 2.70 -20.87
N ASP A 195 14.89 2.86 -22.11
CA ASP A 195 13.97 3.94 -22.47
C ASP A 195 12.64 3.89 -21.69
N MET A 196 12.13 2.70 -21.40
CA MET A 196 10.89 2.56 -20.64
C MET A 196 11.04 3.13 -19.22
N MET A 197 12.15 2.83 -18.54
CA MET A 197 12.43 3.37 -17.21
C MET A 197 12.54 4.91 -17.25
N PHE A 198 13.16 5.47 -18.29
CA PHE A 198 13.25 6.92 -18.48
C PHE A 198 11.85 7.55 -18.62
N PHE A 199 10.98 7.01 -19.50
CA PHE A 199 9.66 7.57 -19.73
C PHE A 199 8.75 7.45 -18.52
N THR A 200 8.76 6.32 -17.80
CA THR A 200 7.95 6.12 -16.59
C THR A 200 8.40 7.03 -15.45
N SER A 201 9.72 7.18 -15.23
CA SER A 201 10.28 8.10 -14.23
C SER A 201 9.94 9.55 -14.54
N SER A 202 10.12 9.97 -15.80
CA SER A 202 9.78 11.34 -16.22
C SER A 202 8.27 11.63 -16.13
N ALA A 203 7.42 10.65 -16.42
CA ALA A 203 5.97 10.79 -16.25
C ALA A 203 5.57 10.86 -14.77
N SER A 204 6.27 10.14 -13.90
CA SER A 204 6.14 10.22 -12.45
C SER A 204 6.49 11.64 -11.93
N ASP A 205 7.62 12.19 -12.37
CA ASP A 205 8.03 13.56 -12.02
C ASP A 205 7.00 14.59 -12.53
N LEU A 206 6.50 14.41 -13.75
CA LEU A 206 5.47 15.27 -14.32
C LEU A 206 4.16 15.23 -13.50
N PHE A 207 3.75 14.05 -13.06
CA PHE A 207 2.60 13.90 -12.17
C PHE A 207 2.82 14.66 -10.84
N CYS A 208 3.98 14.52 -10.21
CA CYS A 208 4.33 15.26 -9.00
C CYS A 208 4.34 16.77 -9.24
N ALA A 209 4.89 17.23 -10.38
CA ALA A 209 4.87 18.63 -10.76
C ALA A 209 3.43 19.17 -10.86
N MET A 210 2.55 18.46 -11.55
CA MET A 210 1.13 18.84 -11.68
C MET A 210 0.40 18.84 -10.34
N ALA A 211 0.67 17.87 -9.48
CA ALA A 211 0.06 17.77 -8.16
C ALA A 211 0.48 18.95 -7.26
N LEU A 212 1.77 19.23 -7.17
CA LEU A 212 2.31 20.35 -6.40
C LEU A 212 1.77 21.68 -6.93
N ALA A 213 1.78 21.89 -8.25
CA ALA A 213 1.26 23.09 -8.87
C ALA A 213 -0.24 23.29 -8.57
N SER A 214 -1.05 22.21 -8.67
CA SER A 214 -2.47 22.26 -8.34
C SER A 214 -2.72 22.63 -6.88
N MET A 215 -1.91 22.11 -5.95
CA MET A 215 -1.98 22.48 -4.54
C MET A 215 -1.63 23.96 -4.34
N GLN A 216 -0.51 24.42 -4.88
CA GLN A 216 -0.09 25.82 -4.78
C GLN A 216 -1.17 26.77 -5.26
N ASP A 217 -1.73 26.51 -6.45
CA ASP A 217 -2.72 27.38 -7.08
C ASP A 217 -4.04 27.40 -6.29
N ALA A 218 -4.51 26.22 -5.85
CA ALA A 218 -5.76 26.12 -5.11
C ALA A 218 -5.66 26.77 -3.70
N PHE A 219 -4.57 26.54 -2.99
CA PHE A 219 -4.37 27.19 -1.69
C PHE A 219 -4.20 28.71 -1.81
N ALA A 220 -3.48 29.18 -2.83
CA ALA A 220 -3.35 30.62 -3.08
C ALA A 220 -4.71 31.26 -3.45
N ALA A 221 -5.52 30.58 -4.27
CA ALA A 221 -6.87 31.02 -4.60
C ALA A 221 -7.78 31.09 -3.38
N ASP A 222 -7.79 30.06 -2.52
CA ASP A 222 -8.57 30.05 -1.28
C ASP A 222 -8.12 31.17 -0.32
N GLU A 223 -6.83 31.43 -0.19
CA GLU A 223 -6.29 32.51 0.63
C GLU A 223 -6.76 33.89 0.12
N GLU A 224 -6.67 34.14 -1.19
CA GLU A 224 -7.10 35.38 -1.79
C GLU A 224 -8.63 35.58 -1.69
N GLU A 225 -9.42 34.57 -1.97
CA GLU A 225 -10.88 34.63 -1.80
C GLU A 225 -11.28 34.91 -0.35
N ASN A 226 -10.67 34.24 0.60
CA ASN A 226 -10.93 34.47 2.02
C ASN A 226 -10.47 35.87 2.46
N ARG A 227 -9.38 36.39 1.91
CA ARG A 227 -8.92 37.76 2.15
C ARG A 227 -9.96 38.78 1.69
N ILE A 228 -10.51 38.61 0.48
CA ILE A 228 -11.56 39.47 -0.08
C ILE A 228 -12.82 39.39 0.79
N ARG A 229 -13.27 38.19 1.11
CA ARG A 229 -14.48 37.95 1.96
C ARG A 229 -14.31 38.51 3.36
N TYR A 230 -13.13 38.36 3.98
CA TYR A 230 -12.83 38.92 5.29
C TYR A 230 -12.88 40.45 5.28
N ASN A 231 -12.34 41.09 4.25
CA ASN A 231 -12.37 42.54 4.11
C ASN A 231 -13.80 43.08 3.91
N GLN A 232 -14.68 42.33 3.24
CA GLN A 232 -16.11 42.64 3.12
C GLN A 232 -16.82 42.49 4.47
N TRP A 233 -16.62 41.36 5.15
CA TRP A 233 -17.20 41.05 6.45
C TRP A 233 -16.77 42.06 7.53
N ARG A 234 -15.52 42.50 7.54
CA ARG A 234 -15.00 43.50 8.47
C ARG A 234 -15.70 44.87 8.35
N ARG A 235 -16.27 45.17 7.18
CA ARG A 235 -17.01 46.42 6.91
C ARG A 235 -18.44 46.42 7.43
N LEU A 236 -18.97 45.26 7.81
CA LEU A 236 -20.30 45.12 8.40
C LEU A 236 -20.32 45.75 9.82
N ASP A 237 -21.49 46.17 10.27
CA ASP A 237 -21.65 46.62 11.64
C ASP A 237 -21.47 45.47 12.63
N GLU A 238 -21.42 45.80 13.93
CA GLU A 238 -21.14 44.81 14.99
C GLU A 238 -22.27 43.81 15.17
N GLU A 239 -23.54 44.23 14.97
CA GLU A 239 -24.68 43.33 15.08
C GLU A 239 -24.69 42.30 13.94
N GLU A 240 -24.45 42.75 12.71
CA GLU A 240 -24.37 41.86 11.54
C GLU A 240 -23.19 40.87 11.63
N ARG A 241 -22.03 41.33 12.15
CA ARG A 241 -20.89 40.43 12.39
C ARG A 241 -21.16 39.38 13.43
N LYS A 242 -21.94 39.71 14.49
CA LYS A 242 -22.38 38.75 15.51
C LYS A 242 -23.37 37.74 14.97
N LYS A 243 -24.31 38.17 14.11
CA LYS A 243 -25.26 37.27 13.47
C LYS A 243 -24.61 36.35 12.44
N HIS A 244 -23.62 36.84 11.75
CA HIS A 244 -22.92 36.14 10.65
C HIS A 244 -21.42 36.09 10.94
N PRO A 245 -20.93 35.15 11.80
CA PRO A 245 -19.52 35.02 12.09
C PRO A 245 -18.75 34.63 10.82
N PHE A 246 -17.53 35.12 10.69
CA PHE A 246 -16.69 34.82 9.56
C PHE A 246 -16.20 33.36 9.61
N HIS A 247 -16.42 32.64 8.51
CA HIS A 247 -15.91 31.27 8.31
C HIS A 247 -15.00 31.24 7.10
N TYR A 248 -13.78 30.69 7.28
CA TYR A 248 -12.89 30.40 6.19
C TYR A 248 -13.50 29.33 5.27
N ARG A 249 -13.32 29.49 3.96
CA ARG A 249 -13.68 28.51 2.95
C ARG A 249 -12.43 28.00 2.27
N ASN A 250 -12.47 26.74 1.91
CA ASN A 250 -11.40 26.03 1.19
C ASN A 250 -12.04 25.28 0.01
N ASP A 251 -12.77 26.00 -0.81
CA ASP A 251 -13.55 25.42 -1.91
C ASP A 251 -12.65 25.05 -3.09
N ASN A 252 -11.55 25.80 -3.33
CA ASN A 252 -10.57 25.48 -4.36
C ASN A 252 -9.74 24.25 -3.97
N GLU A 253 -9.36 24.11 -2.71
CA GLU A 253 -8.66 22.94 -2.20
C GLU A 253 -9.43 21.64 -2.47
N LYS A 254 -10.75 21.64 -2.37
CA LYS A 254 -11.60 20.47 -2.66
C LYS A 254 -11.55 20.03 -4.11
N THR A 255 -11.07 20.88 -5.02
CA THR A 255 -10.90 20.52 -6.43
C THR A 255 -9.62 19.75 -6.73
N ILE A 256 -8.73 19.60 -5.74
CA ILE A 256 -7.45 18.91 -5.93
C ILE A 256 -7.67 17.41 -5.87
N HIS A 257 -7.77 16.76 -7.01
CA HIS A 257 -7.83 15.30 -7.16
C HIS A 257 -7.29 14.88 -8.53
N VAL A 258 -6.92 13.61 -8.67
CA VAL A 258 -6.25 13.12 -9.89
C VAL A 258 -7.06 13.40 -11.16
N TYR A 259 -8.38 13.28 -11.10
CA TYR A 259 -9.23 13.56 -12.27
C TYR A 259 -9.10 15.03 -12.76
N SER A 260 -9.17 16.02 -11.86
CA SER A 260 -8.99 17.43 -12.20
C SER A 260 -7.59 17.70 -12.76
N MET A 261 -6.56 17.07 -12.18
CA MET A 261 -5.19 17.20 -12.67
C MET A 261 -5.06 16.68 -14.11
N ILE A 262 -5.67 15.54 -14.44
CA ILE A 262 -5.66 14.97 -15.80
C ILE A 262 -6.37 15.93 -16.77
N VAL A 263 -7.53 16.47 -16.40
CA VAL A 263 -8.28 17.40 -17.24
C VAL A 263 -7.47 18.68 -17.49
N ASN A 264 -6.88 19.26 -16.44
CA ASN A 264 -6.05 20.46 -16.56
C ASN A 264 -4.80 20.18 -17.40
N PHE A 265 -4.14 19.05 -17.17
CA PHE A 265 -3.00 18.64 -17.97
C PHE A 265 -3.35 18.53 -19.46
N GLN A 266 -4.45 17.82 -19.79
CA GLN A 266 -4.90 17.68 -21.18
C GLN A 266 -5.20 19.03 -21.83
N GLN A 267 -5.85 19.96 -21.12
CA GLN A 267 -6.13 21.30 -21.64
C GLN A 267 -4.85 22.09 -21.94
N LEU A 268 -3.83 21.94 -21.11
CA LEU A 268 -2.55 22.64 -21.26
C LEU A 268 -1.70 22.04 -22.40
N VAL A 269 -1.76 20.72 -22.61
CA VAL A 269 -0.96 20.02 -23.62
C VAL A 269 -1.57 20.08 -25.02
N LEU A 270 -2.91 20.03 -25.14
CA LEU A 270 -3.61 20.02 -26.43
C LEU A 270 -3.50 21.33 -27.22
N ARG A 271 -2.94 22.37 -26.65
CA ARG A 271 -2.78 23.70 -27.29
C ARG A 271 -1.31 24.00 -27.53
N PRO A 272 -0.69 23.47 -28.61
CA PRO A 272 0.69 23.84 -28.95
C PRO A 272 0.75 25.33 -29.34
N ILE A 273 1.82 25.99 -28.89
CA ILE A 273 2.04 27.41 -29.14
C ILE A 273 2.86 27.61 -30.40
N ASN A 274 3.72 26.64 -30.72
CA ASN A 274 4.56 26.70 -31.91
C ASN A 274 4.16 25.64 -32.95
N ARG A 275 4.55 25.91 -34.23
CA ARG A 275 4.22 25.00 -35.35
C ARG A 275 4.81 23.58 -35.19
N ASN A 276 5.88 23.44 -34.43
CA ASN A 276 6.57 22.16 -34.25
C ASN A 276 6.01 21.33 -33.08
N GLY A 277 4.99 21.84 -32.36
CA GLY A 277 4.40 21.15 -31.21
C GLY A 277 5.34 20.95 -30.02
N SER A 278 6.56 21.53 -30.04
CA SER A 278 7.58 21.34 -28.99
C SER A 278 7.30 22.22 -27.76
N ARG A 279 6.47 23.25 -27.88
CA ARG A 279 6.08 24.14 -26.78
C ARG A 279 4.57 24.22 -26.67
N THR A 280 4.08 23.99 -25.46
CA THR A 280 2.65 23.93 -25.14
C THR A 280 2.29 25.00 -24.08
N LEU A 281 1.00 25.14 -23.76
CA LEU A 281 0.60 25.98 -22.63
C LEU A 281 1.11 25.43 -21.30
N LEU A 282 1.40 24.14 -21.21
CA LEU A 282 2.00 23.53 -20.02
C LEU A 282 3.39 24.11 -19.73
N ASP A 283 4.21 24.33 -20.77
CA ASP A 283 5.52 24.95 -20.62
C ASP A 283 5.40 26.37 -20.03
N ILE A 284 4.47 27.17 -20.58
CA ILE A 284 4.20 28.53 -20.05
C ILE A 284 3.69 28.49 -18.61
N TYR A 285 2.84 27.52 -18.29
CA TYR A 285 2.28 27.37 -16.95
C TYR A 285 3.38 27.18 -15.89
N PHE A 286 4.41 26.39 -16.20
CA PHE A 286 5.54 26.21 -15.30
C PHE A 286 6.58 27.31 -15.39
N GLU A 287 6.85 27.89 -16.56
CA GLU A 287 7.76 29.02 -16.75
C GLU A 287 7.34 30.28 -15.95
N ASN A 288 6.03 30.48 -15.77
CA ASN A 288 5.48 31.58 -14.98
C ASN A 288 5.70 31.43 -13.46
N ARG A 289 6.20 30.29 -13.01
CA ARG A 289 6.55 30.04 -11.60
C ARG A 289 8.01 30.44 -11.34
N PRO A 290 8.34 30.83 -10.09
CA PRO A 290 9.73 31.10 -9.73
C PRO A 290 10.66 29.93 -10.05
N GLU A 291 11.92 30.21 -10.39
CA GLU A 291 12.90 29.14 -10.68
C GLU A 291 13.14 28.17 -9.51
N THR A 292 12.95 28.65 -8.29
CA THR A 292 13.08 27.86 -7.06
C THR A 292 11.77 27.14 -6.67
N ASP A 293 10.72 27.29 -7.47
CA ASP A 293 9.44 26.67 -7.19
C ASP A 293 9.53 25.13 -7.32
N ARG A 294 9.01 24.41 -6.32
CA ARG A 294 9.09 22.94 -6.24
C ARG A 294 8.41 22.25 -7.41
N ALA A 295 7.25 22.75 -7.82
CA ALA A 295 6.53 22.18 -8.97
C ALA A 295 7.30 22.41 -10.28
N ARG A 296 7.89 23.61 -10.46
CA ARG A 296 8.74 23.91 -11.62
C ARG A 296 10.00 23.03 -11.63
N LEU A 297 10.66 22.83 -10.50
CA LEU A 297 11.83 21.96 -10.40
C LEU A 297 11.51 20.50 -10.79
N LYS A 298 10.34 20.00 -10.42
CA LYS A 298 9.87 18.68 -10.86
C LYS A 298 9.56 18.61 -12.36
N TYR A 299 9.14 19.73 -12.94
CA TYR A 299 8.84 19.82 -14.38
C TYR A 299 10.10 19.90 -15.26
N LEU A 300 11.25 20.26 -14.71
CA LEU A 300 12.47 20.58 -15.44
C LEU A 300 12.90 19.48 -16.44
N ASN A 301 12.86 18.21 -16.04
CA ASN A 301 13.19 17.08 -16.92
C ASN A 301 12.29 17.02 -18.15
N THR A 302 11.02 17.38 -18.00
CA THR A 302 10.06 17.46 -19.10
C THR A 302 10.27 18.72 -19.95
N GLU A 303 10.59 19.84 -19.32
CA GLU A 303 10.83 21.14 -19.99
C GLU A 303 11.97 21.05 -21.00
N VAL A 304 13.11 20.47 -20.60
CA VAL A 304 14.31 20.37 -21.45
C VAL A 304 14.24 19.24 -22.48
N ALA A 305 13.27 18.36 -22.40
CA ALA A 305 13.14 17.23 -23.32
C ALA A 305 12.80 17.68 -24.77
N PRO A 306 13.45 17.10 -25.78
CA PRO A 306 13.06 17.35 -27.19
C PRO A 306 11.58 17.03 -27.43
N GLY A 307 10.92 17.73 -28.35
CA GLY A 307 9.47 17.64 -28.57
C GLY A 307 8.94 16.21 -28.77
N LYS A 308 9.68 15.33 -29.47
CA LYS A 308 9.29 13.92 -29.63
C LYS A 308 9.38 13.15 -28.30
N THR A 309 10.42 13.38 -27.52
CA THR A 309 10.60 12.78 -26.19
C THR A 309 9.55 13.31 -25.23
N LYS A 310 9.29 14.62 -25.24
CA LYS A 310 8.23 15.26 -24.43
C LYS A 310 6.86 14.64 -24.71
N SER A 311 6.51 14.43 -25.98
CA SER A 311 5.27 13.75 -26.37
C SER A 311 5.19 12.32 -25.83
N GLY A 312 6.31 11.62 -25.77
CA GLY A 312 6.41 10.29 -25.14
C GLY A 312 6.11 10.32 -23.65
N ILE A 313 6.70 11.28 -22.91
CA ILE A 313 6.44 11.47 -21.48
C ILE A 313 4.95 11.78 -21.23
N PHE A 314 4.35 12.64 -22.05
CA PHE A 314 2.92 12.98 -21.95
C PHE A 314 2.02 11.76 -22.19
N SER A 315 2.34 10.96 -23.22
CA SER A 315 1.61 9.73 -23.53
C SER A 315 1.71 8.72 -22.39
N GLU A 316 2.87 8.60 -21.79
CA GLU A 316 3.11 7.70 -20.67
C GLU A 316 2.31 8.12 -19.43
N MET A 317 2.29 9.41 -19.10
CA MET A 317 1.46 9.93 -18.02
C MET A 317 -0.03 9.63 -18.25
N ILE A 318 -0.55 9.92 -19.45
CA ILE A 318 -1.95 9.65 -19.80
C ILE A 318 -2.26 8.15 -19.70
N ARG A 319 -1.37 7.30 -20.20
CA ARG A 319 -1.53 5.84 -20.16
C ARG A 319 -1.72 5.31 -18.76
N HIS A 320 -0.86 5.71 -17.82
CA HIS A 320 -0.94 5.26 -16.43
C HIS A 320 -2.15 5.80 -15.68
N LEU A 321 -2.57 7.03 -16.00
CA LEU A 321 -3.68 7.69 -15.32
C LEU A 321 -5.04 7.46 -16.00
N SER A 322 -5.10 6.78 -17.15
CA SER A 322 -6.33 6.56 -17.93
C SER A 322 -7.46 5.91 -17.11
N LYS A 323 -7.12 4.99 -16.20
CA LYS A 323 -8.09 4.34 -15.30
C LYS A 323 -8.86 5.33 -14.42
N PHE A 324 -8.29 6.47 -14.10
CA PHE A 324 -8.92 7.51 -13.28
C PHE A 324 -9.83 8.46 -14.07
N THR A 325 -9.85 8.35 -15.40
CA THR A 325 -10.73 9.19 -16.26
C THR A 325 -12.14 8.61 -16.39
N LEU A 326 -12.37 7.38 -15.94
CA LEU A 326 -13.71 6.80 -15.90
C LEU A 326 -14.59 7.58 -14.93
N ARG A 327 -15.79 8.00 -15.36
CA ARG A 327 -16.69 8.86 -14.60
C ARG A 327 -16.95 8.40 -13.17
N ASN A 328 -17.20 7.10 -12.98
CA ASN A 328 -17.51 6.55 -11.66
C ASN A 328 -16.27 6.47 -10.77
N VAL A 329 -15.11 6.15 -11.36
CA VAL A 329 -13.82 6.18 -10.65
C VAL A 329 -13.47 7.63 -10.27
N GLY A 330 -13.65 8.57 -11.20
CA GLY A 330 -13.46 9.99 -10.95
C GLY A 330 -14.27 10.50 -9.76
N LYS A 331 -15.53 10.06 -9.60
CA LYS A 331 -16.34 10.38 -8.41
C LYS A 331 -15.78 9.78 -7.14
N MET A 332 -15.36 8.52 -7.17
CA MET A 332 -14.79 7.84 -6.01
C MET A 332 -13.52 8.52 -5.49
N ILE A 333 -12.68 9.05 -6.41
CA ILE A 333 -11.42 9.69 -6.04
C ILE A 333 -11.50 11.22 -5.88
N ALA A 334 -12.67 11.83 -6.08
CA ALA A 334 -12.83 13.28 -5.99
C ALA A 334 -12.91 13.77 -4.54
N GLU A 335 -13.38 12.94 -3.61
CA GLU A 335 -13.60 13.31 -2.23
C GLU A 335 -13.22 12.13 -1.33
N SER A 336 -12.60 12.41 -0.17
CA SER A 336 -12.32 11.38 0.83
C SER A 336 -13.42 11.34 1.88
N THR A 337 -14.10 10.21 1.99
CA THR A 337 -14.97 9.87 3.13
C THR A 337 -14.23 9.04 4.18
N ILE A 338 -13.01 8.58 3.84
CA ILE A 338 -12.11 7.84 4.71
C ILE A 338 -11.06 8.82 5.22
N ASP A 339 -10.89 8.86 6.53
CA ASP A 339 -9.88 9.68 7.16
C ASP A 339 -8.77 8.79 7.73
N PHE A 340 -7.58 8.88 7.18
CA PHE A 340 -6.39 8.15 7.63
C PHE A 340 -5.53 8.95 8.62
N ARG A 341 -6.08 9.97 9.27
CA ARG A 341 -5.33 10.71 10.28
C ARG A 341 -4.93 9.76 11.42
N GLU A 342 -3.75 10.01 11.95
CA GLU A 342 -3.17 9.24 13.07
C GLU A 342 -4.13 9.10 14.27
N SER A 343 -4.90 10.16 14.57
CA SER A 343 -5.93 10.17 15.61
C SER A 343 -7.13 9.26 15.33
N ASP A 344 -7.36 8.88 14.08
CA ASP A 344 -8.49 8.03 13.69
C ASP A 344 -8.08 6.58 13.46
N LEU A 345 -6.82 6.31 13.12
CA LEU A 345 -6.28 4.94 13.02
C LEU A 345 -6.24 4.23 14.40
N GLU A 346 -6.19 4.99 15.49
CA GLU A 346 -6.27 4.44 16.85
C GLU A 346 -7.69 3.95 17.23
N LYS A 347 -8.71 4.22 16.40
CA LYS A 347 -10.12 3.97 16.70
C LYS A 347 -10.71 2.80 15.89
N ASN A 348 -10.16 1.62 15.96
CA ASN A 348 -10.78 0.39 15.42
C ASN A 348 -11.49 0.58 14.06
N HIS A 349 -10.73 0.85 12.99
CA HIS A 349 -11.27 0.97 11.65
C HIS A 349 -11.04 -0.33 10.88
N SER A 350 -12.00 -0.72 10.05
CA SER A 350 -11.81 -1.77 9.06
C SER A 350 -12.04 -1.22 7.65
N LEU A 351 -11.07 -1.46 6.78
CA LEU A 351 -11.09 -1.07 5.38
C LEU A 351 -11.07 -2.31 4.50
N TYR A 352 -12.06 -2.46 3.65
CA TYR A 352 -12.13 -3.50 2.62
C TYR A 352 -11.76 -2.92 1.26
N LEU A 353 -10.81 -3.56 0.56
CA LEU A 353 -10.30 -3.17 -0.75
C LEU A 353 -10.76 -4.14 -1.84
#